data_a3da271d636bc4af1d5f983283e2b04c
#
_entry.id   a3da271d636bc4af1d5f983283e2b04c
#
_cell.length_a   1.000
_cell.length_b   1.000
_cell.length_c   1.000
_cell.angle_alpha   90.00
_cell.angle_beta   90.00
_cell.angle_gamma   90.00
#
_symmetry.space_group_name_H-M   'P 1'
#
loop_
_entity.id
_entity.type
_entity.pdbx_description
1 polymer ?
#
loop_
_entity_poly.entity_id
_entity_poly.type
_entity_poly.pdbx_seq_one_letter_code
_entity_poly.pdbx_strand_id
1 'polypeptide(L)' 'MNKRKLLTKALTGSKSLRFTEAVRLAEAFGFRLSRVRGSHHVFAHPTLRELVNLQEVSGKAKPY' A
#
# COMPACT_ATOMS: atom_id res chain seq x y z
N MET A 1 -3.89 -16.99 4.63
CA MET A 1 -3.64 -15.67 5.17
C MET A 1 -4.08 -14.61 4.17
N ASN A 2 -4.69 -13.54 4.64
CA ASN A 2 -5.22 -12.49 3.78
C ASN A 2 -4.06 -11.68 3.17
N LYS A 3 -4.13 -11.43 1.86
CA LYS A 3 -3.08 -10.68 1.15
C LYS A 3 -2.89 -9.28 1.69
N ARG A 4 -3.98 -8.63 2.11
CA ARG A 4 -3.92 -7.30 2.71
C ARG A 4 -3.11 -7.32 4.01
N LYS A 5 -3.32 -8.33 4.85
CA LYS A 5 -2.57 -8.47 6.11
C LYS A 5 -1.10 -8.71 5.84
N LEU A 6 -0.78 -9.56 4.86
CA LEU A 6 0.61 -9.81 4.48
C LEU A 6 1.28 -8.54 3.97
N LEU A 7 0.60 -7.79 3.11
CA LEU A 7 1.12 -6.54 2.59
C LEU A 7 1.33 -5.52 3.71
N THR A 8 0.34 -5.35 4.59
CA THR A 8 0.43 -4.42 5.71
C THR A 8 1.61 -4.79 6.62
N LYS A 9 1.79 -6.06 6.90
CA LYS A 9 2.90 -6.53 7.72
C LYS A 9 4.25 -6.21 7.06
N ALA A 10 4.36 -6.42 5.75
CA ALA A 10 5.59 -6.11 5.02
C ALA A 10 5.88 -4.61 5.06
N LEU A 11 4.86 -3.78 4.90
CA LEU A 11 5.00 -2.32 4.92
C LEU A 11 5.41 -1.81 6.31
N THR A 12 4.80 -2.34 7.36
CA THR A 12 5.08 -1.89 8.74
C THR A 12 6.40 -2.44 9.25
N GLY A 13 6.90 -3.52 8.69
CA GLY A 13 8.17 -4.10 9.07
C GLY A 13 9.38 -3.34 8.55
N SER A 14 9.19 -2.41 7.63
CA SER A 14 10.28 -1.64 7.02
C SER A 14 10.19 -0.18 7.46
N LYS A 15 11.20 0.28 8.20
CA LYS A 15 11.22 1.65 8.75
C LYS A 15 11.51 2.72 7.72
N SER A 16 12.12 2.37 6.58
CA SER A 16 12.59 3.34 5.59
C SER A 16 12.06 3.05 4.20
N LEU A 17 10.88 2.47 4.11
CA LEU A 17 10.30 2.11 2.83
C LEU A 17 9.92 3.35 2.04
N ARG A 18 10.48 3.48 0.85
CA ARG A 18 10.13 4.57 -0.05
C ARG A 18 8.74 4.34 -0.62
N PHE A 19 8.04 5.43 -0.93
CA PHE A 19 6.68 5.33 -1.46
C PHE A 19 6.63 4.50 -2.75
N THR A 20 7.58 4.70 -3.66
CA THR A 20 7.64 3.93 -4.91
C THR A 20 7.83 2.43 -4.66
N GLU A 21 8.62 2.08 -3.65
CA GLU A 21 8.82 0.69 -3.27
C GLU A 21 7.54 0.08 -2.68
N ALA A 22 6.83 0.86 -1.87
CA ALA A 22 5.57 0.42 -1.28
C ALA A 22 4.51 0.18 -2.37
N VAL A 23 4.48 1.05 -3.38
CA VAL A 23 3.56 0.87 -4.51
C VAL A 23 3.88 -0.42 -5.27
N ARG A 24 5.16 -0.68 -5.54
CA ARG A 24 5.57 -1.91 -6.20
C ARG A 24 5.22 -3.15 -5.39
N LEU A 25 5.38 -3.05 -4.08
CA LEU A 25 5.04 -4.15 -3.20
C LEU A 25 3.53 -4.42 -3.22
N ALA A 26 2.72 -3.37 -3.17
CA ALA A 26 1.27 -3.50 -3.27
C ALA A 26 0.87 -4.15 -4.60
N GLU A 27 1.49 -3.72 -5.69
CA GLU A 27 1.22 -4.29 -7.01
C GLU A 27 1.65 -5.75 -7.09
N ALA A 28 2.75 -6.11 -6.44
CA ALA A 28 3.21 -7.50 -6.40
C ALA A 28 2.20 -8.40 -5.69
N PHE A 29 1.43 -7.84 -4.75
CA PHE A 29 0.36 -8.57 -4.07
C PHE A 29 -0.97 -8.55 -4.83
N GLY A 30 -0.99 -7.93 -6.02
CA GLY A 30 -2.18 -7.88 -6.85
C GLY A 30 -3.05 -6.66 -6.66
N PHE A 31 -2.64 -5.71 -5.83
CA PHE A 31 -3.38 -4.47 -5.63
C PHE A 31 -3.09 -3.49 -6.76
N ARG A 32 -4.07 -2.64 -7.05
CA ARG A 32 -3.95 -1.60 -8.09
C ARG A 32 -4.46 -0.28 -7.55
N LEU A 33 -3.83 0.80 -7.97
CA LEU A 33 -4.25 2.14 -7.56
C LEU A 33 -5.67 2.40 -8.04
N SER A 34 -6.54 2.75 -7.11
CA SER A 34 -7.95 3.04 -7.38
C SER A 34 -8.21 4.53 -7.40
N ARG A 35 -7.70 5.26 -6.41
CA ARG A 35 -7.89 6.71 -6.34
C ARG A 35 -6.76 7.36 -5.56
N VAL A 36 -6.60 8.66 -5.78
CA VAL A 36 -5.63 9.49 -5.07
C VAL A 36 -6.36 10.70 -4.48
N ARG A 37 -6.09 10.98 -3.21
CA ARG A 37 -6.58 12.19 -2.54
C ARG A 37 -5.41 12.83 -1.81
N GLY A 38 -4.89 13.93 -2.39
CA GLY A 38 -3.72 14.57 -1.82
C GLY A 38 -2.56 13.59 -1.74
N SER A 39 -2.06 13.33 -0.53
CA SER A 39 -0.98 12.37 -0.30
C SER A 39 -1.48 10.95 -0.05
N HIS A 40 -2.80 10.74 0.00
CA HIS A 40 -3.39 9.43 0.25
C HIS A 40 -3.65 8.70 -1.05
N HIS A 41 -3.13 7.49 -1.16
CA HIS A 41 -3.29 6.62 -2.32
C HIS A 41 -4.04 5.37 -1.89
N VAL A 42 -5.18 5.10 -2.52
CA VAL A 42 -6.02 3.95 -2.19
C VAL A 42 -5.84 2.88 -3.26
N PHE A 43 -5.48 1.70 -2.82
CA PHE A 43 -5.27 0.54 -3.69
C PHE A 43 -6.38 -0.47 -3.48
N ALA A 44 -6.86 -1.04 -4.57
CA ALA A 44 -7.90 -2.06 -4.56
C ALA A 44 -7.38 -3.36 -5.15
N HIS A 45 -8.01 -4.46 -4.78
CA HIS A 45 -7.67 -5.79 -5.28
C HIS A 45 -8.88 -6.38 -6.00
N PRO A 46 -8.70 -7.05 -7.15
CA PRO A 46 -9.84 -7.55 -7.93
C PRO A 46 -10.68 -8.60 -7.23
N THR A 47 -10.10 -9.34 -6.29
CA THR A 47 -10.82 -10.41 -5.59
C THR A 47 -11.02 -10.15 -4.10
N LEU A 48 -10.44 -9.09 -3.56
CA LEU A 48 -10.57 -8.75 -2.15
C LEU A 48 -11.38 -7.47 -1.99
N ARG A 49 -12.22 -7.41 -0.96
CA ARG A 49 -13.01 -6.23 -0.64
C ARG A 49 -12.18 -5.17 0.08
N GLU A 50 -11.15 -5.60 0.78
CA GLU A 50 -10.32 -4.69 1.55
C GLU A 50 -9.53 -3.77 0.65
N LEU A 51 -9.40 -2.53 1.09
CA LEU A 51 -8.58 -1.52 0.43
C LEU A 51 -7.31 -1.31 1.23
N VAL A 52 -6.24 -0.91 0.54
CA VAL A 52 -4.99 -0.54 1.19
C VAL A 52 -4.78 0.95 0.97
N ASN A 53 -4.60 1.68 2.07
CA ASN A 53 -4.33 3.11 2.05
C ASN A 53 -2.85 3.33 2.32
N LEU A 54 -2.18 4.04 1.41
CA LEU A 54 -0.79 4.44 1.60
C LEU A 54 -0.73 5.96 1.55
N GLN A 55 -0.10 6.55 2.56
CA GLN A 55 0.13 7.99 2.60
C GLN A 55 1.59 8.26 2.28
N GLU A 56 1.82 9.17 1.37
CA GLU A 56 3.17 9.63 1.06
C GLU A 56 3.55 10.76 2.00
N VAL A 57 4.64 10.57 2.76
CA VAL A 57 5.16 11.58 3.67
C VAL A 57 6.64 11.71 3.41
N SER A 58 7.06 12.84 2.83
CA SER A 58 8.47 13.11 2.50
C SER A 58 9.11 11.99 1.68
N GLY A 59 8.37 11.48 0.70
CA GLY A 59 8.83 10.41 -0.19
C GLY A 59 8.77 9.02 0.40
N LYS A 60 8.32 8.89 1.65
CA LYS A 60 8.19 7.60 2.32
C LYS A 60 6.73 7.20 2.42
N ALA A 61 6.49 5.89 2.42
CA ALA A 61 5.14 5.37 2.55
C ALA A 61 4.78 5.16 4.02
N LYS A 62 3.57 5.57 4.37
CA LYS A 62 2.98 5.25 5.67
C LYS A 62 1.68 4.49 5.44
N PRO A 63 1.52 3.29 6.00
CA PRO A 63 0.23 2.59 5.98
C PRO A 63 -0.76 3.39 6.82
N TYR A 64 -1.95 3.53 6.28
CA TYR A 64 -2.96 4.34 6.94
C TYR A 64 -4.15 3.50 7.35
#